data_c2c9055afbfc80f28b0292187e58139f
#
_entry.id   c2c9055afbfc80f28b0292187e58139f
#
_cell.length_a   1.000
_cell.length_b   1.000
_cell.length_c   1.000
_cell.angle_alpha   90.00
_cell.angle_beta   90.00
_cell.angle_gamma   90.00
#
_symmetry.space_group_name_H-M   'P 1'
#
loop_
_entity.id
_entity.type
_entity.pdbx_description
1 polymer ?
#
loop_
_entity_poly.entity_id
_entity_poly.type
_entity_poly.pdbx_seq_one_letter_code
_entity_poly.pdbx_strand_id
1 'polypeptide(L)'
;MDVSDLKGLFGEVKKRMDGQIEFVRKELAGVRTGRASTGLLENLHVDAYGAKMPLNQVASLSVPEPSLIVAQPFDPSLMAVIEKAIRISDLGLNPANDGKVIRVPIPSLTEERRKELSRHVHKMTEEGRNHVRTVRREANEKLKKMLKEHQISEDDEKRALDEVQKITDQHVKLIDDLQHKKDQELLGK
;
A
#
# COMPACT_ATOMS: atom_id res chain seq x y z
N MET A 1 -2.43 30.64 28.43
CA MET A 1 -1.48 30.00 27.51
C MET A 1 -2.21 28.94 26.72
N ASP A 2 -1.99 28.91 25.43
CA ASP A 2 -3.07 28.58 24.48
C ASP A 2 -3.30 27.09 24.25
N VAL A 3 -4.58 26.73 24.26
CA VAL A 3 -5.12 25.48 23.64
C VAL A 3 -4.62 25.29 22.18
N SER A 4 -4.05 26.34 21.58
CA SER A 4 -3.44 26.30 20.24
C SER A 4 -2.17 25.43 20.19
N ASP A 5 -1.35 25.39 21.23
CA ASP A 5 -0.10 24.61 21.26
C ASP A 5 -0.37 23.10 21.39
N LEU A 6 -1.37 22.68 22.18
CA LEU A 6 -1.77 21.28 22.25
C LEU A 6 -2.44 20.81 20.97
N LYS A 7 -3.28 21.65 20.34
CA LYS A 7 -3.86 21.34 19.02
C LYS A 7 -2.80 21.19 17.94
N GLY A 8 -1.77 22.05 17.97
CA GLY A 8 -0.62 21.96 17.08
C GLY A 8 0.14 20.64 17.27
N LEU A 9 0.39 20.25 18.52
CA LEU A 9 1.04 18.98 18.84
C LEU A 9 0.23 17.77 18.31
N PHE A 10 -1.08 17.74 18.57
CA PHE A 10 -1.93 16.66 18.08
C PHE A 10 -1.97 16.60 16.54
N GLY A 11 -1.99 17.77 15.88
CA GLY A 11 -1.92 17.86 14.42
C GLY A 11 -0.61 17.30 13.87
N GLU A 12 0.53 17.64 14.51
CA GLU A 12 1.85 17.11 14.16
C GLU A 12 1.93 15.59 14.35
N VAL A 13 1.47 15.09 15.50
CA VAL A 13 1.45 13.66 15.83
C VAL A 13 0.62 12.90 14.80
N LYS A 14 -0.60 13.36 14.52
CA LYS A 14 -1.49 12.74 13.55
C LYS A 14 -0.87 12.73 12.15
N LYS A 15 -0.35 13.86 11.67
CA LYS A 15 0.30 13.97 10.36
C LYS A 15 1.48 13.00 10.21
N ARG A 16 2.31 12.85 11.24
CA ARG A 16 3.45 11.93 11.21
C ARG A 16 2.99 10.46 11.20
N MET A 17 1.96 10.13 11.99
CA MET A 17 1.39 8.79 12.01
C MET A 17 0.65 8.45 10.71
N ASP A 18 -0.11 9.40 10.14
CA ASP A 18 -0.74 9.26 8.82
C ASP A 18 0.31 9.00 7.72
N GLY A 19 1.41 9.74 7.74
CA GLY A 19 2.54 9.51 6.82
C GLY A 19 3.12 8.12 6.93
N GLN A 20 3.18 7.55 8.14
CA GLN A 20 3.64 6.18 8.35
C GLN A 20 2.63 5.15 7.81
N ILE A 21 1.32 5.39 7.97
CA ILE A 21 0.29 4.53 7.38
C ILE A 21 0.40 4.48 5.86
N GLU A 22 0.58 5.66 5.22
CA GLU A 22 0.75 5.73 3.77
C GLU A 22 2.03 5.03 3.30
N PHE A 23 3.12 5.14 4.06
CA PHE A 23 4.35 4.41 3.77
C PHE A 23 4.12 2.88 3.83
N VAL A 24 3.54 2.37 4.93
CA VAL A 24 3.21 0.94 5.07
C VAL A 24 2.29 0.48 3.94
N ARG A 25 1.29 1.28 3.58
CA ARG A 25 0.36 0.96 2.49
C ARG A 25 1.09 0.81 1.14
N LYS A 26 2.01 1.71 0.82
CA LYS A 26 2.81 1.63 -0.41
C LYS A 26 3.71 0.40 -0.43
N GLU A 27 4.39 0.13 0.68
CA GLU A 27 5.26 -1.05 0.80
C GLU A 27 4.45 -2.35 0.62
N LEU A 28 3.29 -2.46 1.29
CA LEU A 28 2.41 -3.60 1.15
C LEU A 28 1.83 -3.75 -0.27
N ALA A 29 1.58 -2.65 -0.97
CA ALA A 29 1.14 -2.69 -2.37
C ALA A 29 2.20 -3.30 -3.29
N GLY A 30 3.49 -3.12 -2.99
CA GLY A 30 4.61 -3.73 -3.71
C GLY A 30 4.74 -5.25 -3.53
N VAL A 31 4.12 -5.82 -2.49
CA VAL A 31 4.15 -7.27 -2.24
C VAL A 31 3.21 -7.99 -3.21
N ARG A 32 3.78 -8.76 -4.14
CA ARG A 32 3.03 -9.57 -5.11
C ARG A 32 2.35 -10.74 -4.41
N THR A 33 1.04 -10.78 -4.44
CA THR A 33 0.22 -11.81 -3.77
C THR A 33 -0.14 -13.01 -4.66
N GLY A 34 0.34 -13.02 -5.91
CA GLY A 34 -0.04 -14.05 -6.90
C GLY A 34 -1.48 -13.89 -7.41
N ARG A 35 -2.16 -12.81 -7.04
CA ARG A 35 -3.48 -12.46 -7.59
C ARG A 35 -3.34 -11.51 -8.76
N ALA A 36 -4.20 -11.72 -9.75
CA ALA A 36 -4.36 -10.82 -10.87
C ALA A 36 -4.89 -9.45 -10.38
N SER A 37 -4.27 -8.38 -10.87
CA SER A 37 -4.75 -7.01 -10.67
C SER A 37 -4.43 -6.21 -11.93
N THR A 38 -5.36 -5.38 -12.37
CA THR A 38 -5.15 -4.48 -13.53
C THR A 38 -3.96 -3.57 -13.32
N GLY A 39 -3.72 -3.12 -12.08
CA GLY A 39 -2.58 -2.29 -11.70
C GLY A 39 -1.21 -2.89 -12.03
N LEU A 40 -1.11 -4.21 -12.23
CA LEU A 40 0.13 -4.86 -12.67
C LEU A 40 0.51 -4.45 -14.10
N LEU A 41 -0.46 -4.16 -14.95
CA LEU A 41 -0.29 -3.87 -16.37
C LEU A 41 -0.58 -2.41 -16.72
N GLU A 42 -1.32 -1.66 -15.90
CA GLU A 42 -1.77 -0.30 -16.20
C GLU A 42 -0.64 0.65 -16.57
N ASN A 43 0.49 0.55 -15.88
CA ASN A 43 1.66 1.40 -16.09
C ASN A 43 2.69 0.82 -17.07
N LEU A 44 2.40 -0.33 -17.66
CA LEU A 44 3.27 -0.89 -18.69
C LEU A 44 3.18 -0.02 -19.96
N HIS A 45 4.32 0.43 -20.44
CA HIS A 45 4.40 1.25 -21.66
C HIS A 45 4.47 0.37 -22.90
N VAL A 46 3.67 0.73 -23.88
CA VAL A 46 3.56 0.08 -25.18
C VAL A 46 3.88 1.08 -26.26
N ASP A 47 4.64 0.67 -27.29
CA ASP A 47 4.91 1.50 -28.46
C ASP A 47 3.68 1.48 -29.39
N ALA A 48 2.79 2.47 -29.24
CA ALA A 48 1.56 2.59 -30.01
C ALA A 48 1.54 3.93 -30.74
N TYR A 49 1.15 3.92 -32.01
CA TYR A 49 1.01 5.11 -32.84
C TYR A 49 2.26 5.99 -32.90
N GLY A 50 3.47 5.39 -32.80
CA GLY A 50 4.74 6.10 -32.83
C GLY A 50 5.15 6.77 -31.51
N ALA A 51 4.42 6.53 -30.40
CA ALA A 51 4.71 7.05 -29.08
C ALA A 51 4.61 5.93 -28.02
N LYS A 52 5.31 6.12 -26.89
CA LYS A 52 5.17 5.24 -25.73
C LYS A 52 3.93 5.66 -24.94
N MET A 53 2.96 4.77 -24.84
CA MET A 53 1.70 5.00 -24.15
C MET A 53 1.49 3.93 -23.06
N PRO A 54 0.92 4.29 -21.91
CA PRO A 54 0.55 3.30 -20.90
C PRO A 54 -0.55 2.38 -21.43
N LEU A 55 -0.48 1.09 -21.04
CA LEU A 55 -1.36 0.04 -21.58
C LEU A 55 -2.85 0.33 -21.38
N ASN A 56 -3.23 0.98 -20.28
CA ASN A 56 -4.61 1.35 -19.98
C ASN A 56 -5.20 2.39 -20.97
N GLN A 57 -4.37 3.07 -21.76
CA GLN A 57 -4.82 4.00 -22.81
C GLN A 57 -5.05 3.33 -24.18
N VAL A 58 -4.50 2.13 -24.38
CA VAL A 58 -4.58 1.41 -25.66
C VAL A 58 -5.36 0.09 -25.56
N ALA A 59 -5.69 -0.35 -24.34
CA ALA A 59 -6.46 -1.55 -24.10
C ALA A 59 -7.35 -1.42 -22.86
N SER A 60 -8.48 -2.10 -22.89
CA SER A 60 -9.31 -2.33 -21.69
C SER A 60 -8.71 -3.49 -20.89
N LEU A 61 -8.53 -3.30 -19.58
CA LEU A 61 -8.01 -4.32 -18.67
C LEU A 61 -9.11 -4.83 -17.75
N SER A 62 -9.22 -6.14 -17.61
CA SER A 62 -10.17 -6.80 -16.72
C SER A 62 -9.57 -8.01 -16.03
N VAL A 63 -10.14 -8.40 -14.89
CA VAL A 63 -9.73 -9.56 -14.10
C VAL A 63 -10.94 -10.49 -13.95
N PRO A 64 -11.22 -11.33 -14.96
CA PRO A 64 -12.35 -12.25 -14.90
C PRO A 64 -12.17 -13.35 -13.85
N GLU A 65 -10.92 -13.71 -13.56
CA GLU A 65 -10.55 -14.74 -12.58
C GLU A 65 -9.39 -14.26 -11.69
N PRO A 66 -9.27 -14.75 -10.46
CA PRO A 66 -8.23 -14.31 -9.51
C PRO A 66 -6.78 -14.47 -10.00
N SER A 67 -6.55 -15.32 -11.01
CA SER A 67 -5.23 -15.61 -11.59
C SER A 67 -5.12 -15.24 -13.07
N LEU A 68 -6.07 -14.47 -13.61
CA LEU A 68 -6.09 -14.13 -15.03
C LEU A 68 -6.37 -12.64 -15.23
N ILE A 69 -5.47 -11.95 -15.94
CA ILE A 69 -5.75 -10.62 -16.49
C ILE A 69 -6.08 -10.79 -17.96
N VAL A 70 -7.11 -10.08 -18.41
CA VAL A 70 -7.47 -10.00 -19.82
C VAL A 70 -7.28 -8.56 -20.28
N ALA A 71 -6.46 -8.38 -21.31
CA ALA A 71 -6.27 -7.12 -21.98
C ALA A 71 -6.96 -7.20 -23.36
N GLN A 72 -7.91 -6.30 -23.59
CA GLN A 72 -8.59 -6.16 -24.87
C GLN A 72 -8.14 -4.87 -25.55
N PRO A 73 -7.31 -4.96 -26.59
CA PRO A 73 -6.88 -3.79 -27.36
C PRO A 73 -8.07 -3.05 -27.96
N PHE A 74 -8.04 -1.72 -27.94
CA PHE A 74 -9.04 -0.92 -28.63
C PHE A 74 -8.84 -0.98 -30.14
N ASP A 75 -7.59 -1.15 -30.58
CA ASP A 75 -7.20 -1.36 -31.97
C ASP A 75 -6.58 -2.76 -32.12
N PRO A 76 -7.21 -3.66 -32.93
CA PRO A 76 -6.68 -5.01 -33.18
C PRO A 76 -5.25 -5.03 -33.72
N SER A 77 -4.82 -3.97 -34.43
CA SER A 77 -3.45 -3.88 -34.98
C SER A 77 -2.38 -3.82 -33.89
N LEU A 78 -2.72 -3.38 -32.68
CA LEU A 78 -1.82 -3.29 -31.54
C LEU A 78 -1.65 -4.62 -30.78
N MET A 79 -2.39 -5.66 -31.14
CA MET A 79 -2.37 -6.95 -30.42
C MET A 79 -0.97 -7.51 -30.25
N ALA A 80 -0.21 -7.61 -31.32
CA ALA A 80 1.15 -8.17 -31.29
C ALA A 80 2.13 -7.28 -30.51
N VAL A 81 1.96 -5.97 -30.60
CA VAL A 81 2.82 -4.99 -29.90
C VAL A 81 2.57 -5.06 -28.39
N ILE A 82 1.31 -5.13 -27.97
CA ILE A 82 0.91 -5.25 -26.57
C ILE A 82 1.39 -6.60 -26.01
N GLU A 83 1.16 -7.69 -26.72
CA GLU A 83 1.63 -9.03 -26.29
C GLU A 83 3.15 -9.05 -26.11
N LYS A 84 3.90 -8.49 -27.06
CA LYS A 84 5.36 -8.37 -26.99
C LYS A 84 5.77 -7.52 -25.77
N ALA A 85 5.14 -6.37 -25.55
CA ALA A 85 5.46 -5.50 -24.42
C ALA A 85 5.26 -6.19 -23.06
N ILE A 86 4.16 -6.97 -22.91
CA ILE A 86 3.92 -7.76 -21.69
C ILE A 86 4.97 -8.85 -21.52
N ARG A 87 5.34 -9.54 -22.60
CA ARG A 87 6.32 -10.66 -22.58
C ARG A 87 7.73 -10.19 -22.20
N ILE A 88 8.17 -9.04 -22.71
CA ILE A 88 9.51 -8.49 -22.43
C ILE A 88 9.58 -7.67 -21.13
N SER A 89 8.45 -7.45 -20.48
CA SER A 89 8.42 -6.72 -19.22
C SER A 89 9.11 -7.52 -18.11
N ASP A 90 9.63 -6.81 -17.09
CA ASP A 90 10.22 -7.43 -15.88
C ASP A 90 9.21 -8.19 -15.00
N LEU A 91 7.95 -8.28 -15.47
CA LEU A 91 6.88 -8.96 -14.75
C LEU A 91 6.98 -10.49 -14.86
N GLY A 92 7.72 -11.02 -15.84
CA GLY A 92 7.89 -12.47 -16.03
C GLY A 92 6.58 -13.18 -16.40
N LEU A 93 5.70 -12.49 -17.13
CA LEU A 93 4.38 -13.00 -17.51
C LEU A 93 4.43 -13.60 -18.92
N ASN A 94 3.63 -14.64 -19.16
CA ASN A 94 3.48 -15.28 -20.46
C ASN A 94 2.09 -14.98 -21.05
N PRO A 95 1.96 -13.87 -21.82
CA PRO A 95 0.69 -13.58 -22.48
C PRO A 95 0.42 -14.54 -23.63
N ALA A 96 -0.87 -14.86 -23.84
CA ALA A 96 -1.36 -15.57 -25.00
C ALA A 96 -2.55 -14.80 -25.60
N ASN A 97 -2.61 -14.66 -26.92
CA ASN A 97 -3.72 -14.01 -27.59
C ASN A 97 -4.60 -15.02 -28.33
N ASP A 98 -5.89 -14.75 -28.41
CA ASP A 98 -6.88 -15.52 -29.18
C ASP A 98 -7.41 -14.76 -30.42
N GLY A 99 -6.72 -13.70 -30.81
CA GLY A 99 -7.08 -12.83 -31.94
C GLY A 99 -8.08 -11.71 -31.59
N LYS A 100 -8.65 -11.72 -30.37
CA LYS A 100 -9.56 -10.68 -29.86
C LYS A 100 -9.06 -10.05 -28.56
N VAL A 101 -8.54 -10.89 -27.67
CA VAL A 101 -8.04 -10.47 -26.37
C VAL A 101 -6.69 -11.13 -26.08
N ILE A 102 -5.91 -10.51 -25.21
CA ILE A 102 -4.67 -11.06 -24.68
C ILE A 102 -4.94 -11.56 -23.27
N ARG A 103 -4.74 -12.86 -23.06
CA ARG A 103 -4.86 -13.53 -21.77
C ARG A 103 -3.51 -13.58 -21.08
N VAL A 104 -3.44 -13.05 -19.88
CA VAL A 104 -2.20 -13.00 -19.10
C VAL A 104 -2.42 -13.80 -17.81
N PRO A 105 -2.05 -15.09 -17.81
CA PRO A 105 -2.14 -15.90 -16.60
C PRO A 105 -1.09 -15.42 -15.59
N ILE A 106 -1.50 -15.25 -14.34
CA ILE A 106 -0.63 -14.91 -13.23
C ILE A 106 -0.24 -16.22 -12.53
N PRO A 107 1.07 -16.55 -12.45
CA PRO A 107 1.52 -17.75 -11.77
C PRO A 107 1.07 -17.76 -10.30
N SER A 108 0.49 -18.86 -9.85
CA SER A 108 0.14 -19.04 -8.44
C SER A 108 1.42 -19.14 -7.59
N LEU A 109 1.36 -18.57 -6.40
CA LEU A 109 2.45 -18.71 -5.43
C LEU A 109 2.46 -20.13 -4.84
N THR A 110 3.64 -20.71 -4.65
CA THR A 110 3.82 -21.93 -3.84
C THR A 110 3.49 -21.63 -2.37
N GLU A 111 3.13 -22.65 -1.59
CA GLU A 111 2.87 -22.47 -0.16
C GLU A 111 4.09 -21.90 0.60
N GLU A 112 5.29 -22.35 0.24
CA GLU A 112 6.54 -21.83 0.82
C GLU A 112 6.69 -20.35 0.55
N ARG A 113 6.46 -19.92 -0.70
CA ARG A 113 6.54 -18.51 -1.07
C ARG A 113 5.47 -17.66 -0.39
N ARG A 114 4.26 -18.20 -0.22
CA ARG A 114 3.21 -17.52 0.56
C ARG A 114 3.63 -17.29 2.01
N LYS A 115 4.23 -18.30 2.64
CA LYS A 115 4.75 -18.19 4.02
C LYS A 115 5.87 -17.17 4.15
N GLU A 116 6.79 -17.13 3.19
CA GLU A 116 7.86 -16.12 3.16
C GLU A 116 7.29 -14.71 3.03
N LEU A 117 6.35 -14.50 2.11
CA LEU A 117 5.72 -13.21 1.90
C LEU A 117 4.90 -12.78 3.12
N SER A 118 4.18 -13.69 3.79
CA SER A 118 3.47 -13.39 5.04
C SER A 118 4.45 -12.94 6.14
N ARG A 119 5.59 -13.63 6.32
CA ARG A 119 6.61 -13.18 7.26
C ARG A 119 7.16 -11.79 6.92
N HIS A 120 7.34 -11.51 5.63
CA HIS A 120 7.79 -10.19 5.16
C HIS A 120 6.73 -9.11 5.47
N VAL A 121 5.47 -9.38 5.19
CA VAL A 121 4.34 -8.49 5.55
C VAL A 121 4.31 -8.21 7.05
N HIS A 122 4.42 -9.24 7.88
CA HIS A 122 4.45 -9.10 9.34
C HIS A 122 5.62 -8.23 9.80
N LYS A 123 6.82 -8.40 9.22
CA LYS A 123 7.99 -7.58 9.55
C LYS A 123 7.75 -6.11 9.21
N MET A 124 7.25 -5.82 8.00
CA MET A 124 6.99 -4.45 7.55
C MET A 124 5.95 -3.75 8.42
N THR A 125 4.88 -4.45 8.78
CA THR A 125 3.82 -3.90 9.65
C THR A 125 4.29 -3.71 11.09
N GLU A 126 5.16 -4.57 11.62
CA GLU A 126 5.76 -4.37 12.94
C GLU A 126 6.71 -3.18 12.96
N GLU A 127 7.50 -2.98 11.93
CA GLU A 127 8.31 -1.77 11.76
C GLU A 127 7.41 -0.51 11.74
N GLY A 128 6.29 -0.56 11.03
CA GLY A 128 5.29 0.51 11.02
C GLY A 128 4.72 0.81 12.41
N ARG A 129 4.32 -0.23 13.17
CA ARG A 129 3.85 -0.08 14.56
C ARG A 129 4.91 0.52 15.48
N ASN A 130 6.17 0.12 15.30
CA ASN A 130 7.28 0.67 16.08
C ASN A 130 7.51 2.16 15.80
N HIS A 131 7.37 2.60 14.55
CA HIS A 131 7.41 4.02 14.21
C HIS A 131 6.27 4.80 14.85
N VAL A 132 5.04 4.31 14.80
CA VAL A 132 3.87 4.92 15.47
C VAL A 132 4.11 5.03 16.98
N ARG A 133 4.63 3.98 17.63
CA ARG A 133 5.00 3.98 19.06
C ARG A 133 6.12 4.99 19.37
N THR A 134 7.06 5.18 18.45
CA THR A 134 8.13 6.19 18.60
C THR A 134 7.57 7.59 18.57
N VAL A 135 6.68 7.91 17.61
CA VAL A 135 5.99 9.21 17.55
C VAL A 135 5.22 9.49 18.85
N ARG A 136 4.52 8.48 19.39
CA ARG A 136 3.86 8.61 20.69
C ARG A 136 4.83 8.96 21.82
N ARG A 137 5.98 8.25 21.91
CA ARG A 137 6.97 8.51 22.96
C ARG A 137 7.50 9.94 22.89
N GLU A 138 7.84 10.39 21.69
CA GLU A 138 8.32 11.77 21.47
C GLU A 138 7.26 12.82 21.85
N ALA A 139 5.98 12.56 21.52
CA ALA A 139 4.88 13.42 21.94
C ALA A 139 4.72 13.47 23.46
N ASN A 140 4.80 12.31 24.13
CA ASN A 140 4.72 12.24 25.59
C ASN A 140 5.89 12.96 26.27
N GLU A 141 7.10 12.90 25.70
CA GLU A 141 8.27 13.65 26.20
C GLU A 141 8.08 15.17 26.02
N LYS A 142 7.52 15.60 24.89
CA LYS A 142 7.14 17.01 24.68
C LYS A 142 6.13 17.49 25.74
N LEU A 143 5.08 16.71 26.02
CA LEU A 143 4.06 17.04 27.02
C LEU A 143 4.68 17.17 28.42
N LYS A 144 5.54 16.24 28.83
CA LYS A 144 6.26 16.30 30.11
C LYS A 144 7.14 17.56 30.21
N LYS A 145 7.79 17.93 29.10
CA LYS A 145 8.59 19.16 29.05
C LYS A 145 7.70 20.40 29.21
N MET A 146 6.56 20.46 28.52
CA MET A 146 5.61 21.57 28.63
C MET A 146 5.06 21.70 30.06
N LEU A 147 4.78 20.59 30.76
CA LEU A 147 4.41 20.62 32.17
C LEU A 147 5.52 21.15 33.05
N LYS A 148 6.75 20.67 32.87
CA LYS A 148 7.91 21.11 33.64
C LYS A 148 8.21 22.61 33.45
N GLU A 149 7.95 23.13 32.26
CA GLU A 149 8.09 24.56 31.94
C GLU A 149 6.85 25.40 32.33
N HIS A 150 5.88 24.80 33.05
CA HIS A 150 4.62 25.45 33.46
C HIS A 150 3.80 26.01 32.29
N GLN A 151 3.93 25.43 31.10
CA GLN A 151 3.16 25.83 29.90
C GLN A 151 1.74 25.19 29.90
N ILE A 152 1.57 24.05 30.56
CA ILE A 152 0.30 23.35 30.71
C ILE A 152 0.12 22.93 32.18
N SER A 153 -1.13 22.67 32.59
CA SER A 153 -1.45 22.12 33.90
C SER A 153 -1.31 20.60 33.93
N GLU A 154 -1.25 19.97 35.11
CA GLU A 154 -1.24 18.51 35.28
C GLU A 154 -2.49 17.86 34.66
N ASP A 155 -3.65 18.51 34.81
CA ASP A 155 -4.91 18.02 34.20
C ASP A 155 -4.87 18.10 32.67
N ASP A 156 -4.23 19.13 32.10
CA ASP A 156 -4.06 19.25 30.65
C ASP A 156 -3.08 18.21 30.12
N GLU A 157 -1.96 17.96 30.84
CA GLU A 157 -1.04 16.89 30.48
C GLU A 157 -1.74 15.54 30.44
N LYS A 158 -2.50 15.20 31.48
CA LYS A 158 -3.22 13.93 31.57
C LYS A 158 -4.20 13.75 30.40
N ARG A 159 -5.01 14.79 30.11
CA ARG A 159 -5.92 14.77 28.96
C ARG A 159 -5.19 14.66 27.63
N ALA A 160 -4.05 15.33 27.50
CA ALA A 160 -3.23 15.28 26.28
C ALA A 160 -2.58 13.91 26.08
N LEU A 161 -2.10 13.26 27.14
CA LEU A 161 -1.56 11.90 27.09
C LEU A 161 -2.64 10.89 26.64
N ASP A 162 -3.87 11.02 27.16
CA ASP A 162 -5.01 10.20 26.77
C ASP A 162 -5.36 10.40 25.27
N GLU A 163 -5.32 11.64 24.79
CA GLU A 163 -5.59 11.95 23.38
C GLU A 163 -4.50 11.40 22.45
N VAL A 164 -3.21 11.56 22.82
CA VAL A 164 -2.09 10.96 22.07
C VAL A 164 -2.19 9.44 22.04
N GLN A 165 -2.65 8.83 23.14
CA GLN A 165 -2.87 7.37 23.19
C GLN A 165 -4.01 6.95 22.25
N LYS A 166 -5.13 7.66 22.23
CA LYS A 166 -6.24 7.38 21.29
C LYS A 166 -5.81 7.48 19.82
N ILE A 167 -5.07 8.53 19.48
CA ILE A 167 -4.52 8.69 18.12
C ILE A 167 -3.61 7.50 17.79
N THR A 168 -2.76 7.08 18.72
CA THR A 168 -1.86 5.94 18.57
C THR A 168 -2.62 4.65 18.30
N ASP A 169 -3.64 4.35 19.14
CA ASP A 169 -4.43 3.12 19.04
C ASP A 169 -5.19 3.04 17.71
N GLN A 170 -5.71 4.17 17.23
CA GLN A 170 -6.36 4.25 15.93
C GLN A 170 -5.39 3.91 14.79
N HIS A 171 -4.15 4.43 14.84
CA HIS A 171 -3.15 4.17 13.79
C HIS A 171 -2.58 2.75 13.85
N VAL A 172 -2.39 2.19 15.05
CA VAL A 172 -2.02 0.78 15.22
C VAL A 172 -3.10 -0.13 14.62
N LYS A 173 -4.37 0.16 14.89
CA LYS A 173 -5.49 -0.59 14.31
C LYS A 173 -5.51 -0.52 12.77
N LEU A 174 -5.23 0.65 12.19
CA LEU A 174 -5.14 0.78 10.72
C LEU A 174 -4.03 -0.10 10.13
N ILE A 175 -2.87 -0.20 10.82
CA ILE A 175 -1.78 -1.10 10.38
C ILE A 175 -2.23 -2.57 10.48
N ASP A 176 -2.90 -2.94 11.56
CA ASP A 176 -3.41 -4.30 11.76
C ASP A 176 -4.43 -4.68 10.69
N ASP A 177 -5.33 -3.76 10.33
CA ASP A 177 -6.31 -3.95 9.25
C ASP A 177 -5.62 -4.11 7.88
N LEU A 178 -4.58 -3.31 7.60
CA LEU A 178 -3.77 -3.45 6.39
C LEU A 178 -3.05 -4.80 6.33
N GLN A 179 -2.46 -5.23 7.44
CA GLN A 179 -1.81 -6.54 7.57
C GLN A 179 -2.80 -7.67 7.32
N HIS A 180 -3.94 -7.64 8.00
CA HIS A 180 -4.97 -8.68 7.89
C HIS A 180 -5.49 -8.80 6.45
N LYS A 181 -5.77 -7.67 5.81
CA LYS A 181 -6.18 -7.64 4.40
C LYS A 181 -5.12 -8.26 3.50
N LYS A 182 -3.84 -7.95 3.72
CA LYS A 182 -2.75 -8.50 2.90
C LYS A 182 -2.54 -9.99 3.13
N ASP A 183 -2.67 -10.46 4.37
CA ASP A 183 -2.60 -11.88 4.69
C ASP A 183 -3.76 -12.67 4.04
N GLN A 184 -4.98 -12.10 4.02
CA GLN A 184 -6.10 -12.70 3.28
C GLN A 184 -5.83 -12.78 1.78
N GLU A 185 -5.24 -11.75 1.18
CA GLU A 185 -4.82 -11.78 -0.23
C GLU A 185 -3.80 -12.88 -0.51
N LEU A 186 -2.83 -13.10 0.39
CA LEU A 186 -1.80 -14.12 0.27
C LEU A 186 -2.36 -15.54 0.45
N LEU A 187 -3.29 -15.72 1.39
CA LEU A 187 -3.90 -17.02 1.68
C LEU A 187 -4.98 -17.44 0.68
N GLY A 188 -5.40 -16.52 -0.20
CA GLY A 188 -6.42 -16.81 -1.20
C GLY A 188 -7.85 -16.97 -0.65
N LYS A 189 -8.09 -16.39 0.55
CA LYS A 189 -9.41 -16.39 1.19
C LYS A 189 -10.14 -15.08 0.94
#